data_178fe4f49659e17ea85be2faf277693f
#
_entry.id   178fe4f49659e17ea85be2faf277693f
#
_cell.length_a   1.000
_cell.length_b   1.000
_cell.length_c   1.000
_cell.angle_alpha   90.00
_cell.angle_beta   90.00
_cell.angle_gamma   90.00
#
_symmetry.space_group_name_H-M   'P 1'
#
loop_
_entity.id
_entity.type
_entity.pdbx_description
1 polymer ?
#
loop_
_entity_poly.entity_id
_entity_poly.type
_entity_poly.pdbx_seq_one_letter_code
_entity_poly.pdbx_strand_id
1 'polypeptide(L)'
;MATSTSSATDHTQQVHEKAEQALGFVPNFIAELAGENPAAADVYLTANGIIEEGGVLSAAEQQTVILAASSYNDCHYCTKAHAVAGQQAGLDAETVETLNEGGLPSNDRLKSLVRATRRILGKRGWLSDADEAEFDDLGLGRPALYEIITLIGIKTISNYVNHIADTEIDEPFQT
;
A
#
# COMPACT_ATOMS: atom_id res chain seq x y z
N MET A 1 0.98 3.67 38.66
CA MET A 1 1.17 2.99 37.37
C MET A 1 -0.13 2.59 36.65
N ALA A 2 -1.28 3.24 36.92
CA ALA A 2 -2.59 2.90 36.33
C ALA A 2 -3.04 3.82 35.17
N THR A 3 -2.27 4.86 34.84
CA THR A 3 -2.64 5.84 33.79
C THR A 3 -2.19 5.46 32.39
N SER A 4 -1.29 4.50 32.23
CA SER A 4 -0.73 4.09 30.92
C SER A 4 -1.64 3.16 30.14
N THR A 5 -2.37 2.27 30.80
CA THR A 5 -3.26 1.29 30.15
C THR A 5 -4.56 1.92 29.61
N SER A 6 -5.14 2.88 30.32
CA SER A 6 -6.35 3.60 29.87
C SER A 6 -6.10 4.41 28.61
N SER A 7 -4.95 5.10 28.50
CA SER A 7 -4.64 5.92 27.30
C SER A 7 -4.33 5.08 26.05
N ALA A 8 -3.74 3.90 26.20
CA ALA A 8 -3.48 3.00 25.07
C ALA A 8 -4.77 2.39 24.55
N THR A 9 -5.68 1.97 25.44
CA THR A 9 -7.01 1.45 25.06
C THR A 9 -7.83 2.52 24.33
N ASP A 10 -7.81 3.77 24.80
CA ASP A 10 -8.49 4.89 24.16
C ASP A 10 -7.91 5.17 22.77
N HIS A 11 -6.59 5.07 22.58
CA HIS A 11 -5.97 5.27 21.27
C HIS A 11 -6.30 4.14 20.30
N THR A 12 -6.27 2.88 20.74
CA THR A 12 -6.69 1.73 19.92
C THR A 12 -8.13 1.91 19.43
N GLN A 13 -9.04 2.33 20.31
CA GLN A 13 -10.43 2.59 19.93
C GLN A 13 -10.55 3.69 18.88
N GLN A 14 -9.80 4.80 19.01
CA GLN A 14 -9.78 5.88 18.02
C GLN A 14 -9.27 5.40 16.66
N VAL A 15 -8.24 4.54 16.64
CA VAL A 15 -7.73 3.93 15.40
C VAL A 15 -8.78 3.04 14.74
N HIS A 16 -9.50 2.23 15.50
CA HIS A 16 -10.59 1.40 14.97
C HIS A 16 -11.71 2.24 14.37
N GLU A 17 -12.16 3.29 15.07
CA GLU A 17 -13.17 4.21 14.58
C GLU A 17 -12.74 4.91 13.27
N LYS A 18 -11.47 5.31 13.19
CA LYS A 18 -10.88 5.89 11.99
C LYS A 18 -10.86 4.90 10.82
N ALA A 19 -10.48 3.64 11.07
CA ALA A 19 -10.49 2.59 10.06
C ALA A 19 -11.91 2.29 9.58
N GLU A 20 -12.87 2.17 10.50
CA GLU A 20 -14.29 1.92 10.17
C GLU A 20 -14.89 3.06 9.36
N GLN A 21 -14.56 4.33 9.68
CA GLN A 21 -15.00 5.48 8.90
C GLN A 21 -14.42 5.50 7.48
N ALA A 22 -13.16 5.11 7.31
CA ALA A 22 -12.47 5.13 6.02
C ALA A 22 -12.82 3.92 5.13
N LEU A 23 -13.01 2.74 5.72
CA LEU A 23 -13.08 1.46 5.01
C LEU A 23 -14.42 0.74 5.18
N GLY A 24 -15.29 1.21 6.08
CA GLY A 24 -16.58 0.58 6.41
C GLY A 24 -16.50 -0.58 7.39
N PHE A 25 -15.29 -1.00 7.77
CA PHE A 25 -15.00 -2.03 8.78
C PHE A 25 -13.56 -1.86 9.28
N VAL A 26 -13.18 -2.61 10.31
CA VAL A 26 -11.80 -2.66 10.82
C VAL A 26 -11.12 -3.89 10.24
N PRO A 27 -10.20 -3.74 9.25
CA PRO A 27 -9.47 -4.88 8.70
C PRO A 27 -8.62 -5.60 9.75
N ASN A 28 -8.50 -6.92 9.64
CA ASN A 28 -7.70 -7.76 10.55
C ASN A 28 -6.28 -7.23 10.75
N PHE A 29 -5.63 -6.76 9.68
CA PHE A 29 -4.33 -6.10 9.74
C PHE A 29 -4.32 -4.86 10.64
N ILE A 30 -5.35 -4.00 10.55
CA ILE A 30 -5.46 -2.79 11.38
C ILE A 30 -5.75 -3.16 12.83
N ALA A 31 -6.62 -4.15 13.06
CA ALA A 31 -6.92 -4.64 14.41
C ALA A 31 -5.66 -5.19 15.09
N GLU A 32 -4.87 -6.00 14.38
CA GLU A 32 -3.59 -6.54 14.84
C GLU A 32 -2.60 -5.42 15.17
N LEU A 33 -2.34 -4.53 14.20
CA LEU A 33 -1.37 -3.45 14.39
C LEU A 33 -1.78 -2.49 15.51
N ALA A 34 -3.07 -2.16 15.63
CA ALA A 34 -3.58 -1.27 16.66
C ALA A 34 -3.61 -1.92 18.05
N GLY A 35 -3.81 -3.24 18.10
CA GLY A 35 -3.75 -4.02 19.34
C GLY A 35 -2.35 -3.99 19.98
N GLU A 36 -1.33 -4.14 19.15
CA GLU A 36 0.07 -4.16 19.59
C GLU A 36 0.70 -2.77 19.68
N ASN A 37 0.41 -1.88 18.73
CA ASN A 37 0.97 -0.52 18.68
C ASN A 37 -0.02 0.45 17.99
N PRO A 38 -0.94 1.07 18.75
CA PRO A 38 -1.93 1.98 18.16
C PRO A 38 -1.32 3.21 17.49
N ALA A 39 -0.15 3.68 17.95
CA ALA A 39 0.54 4.79 17.29
C ALA A 39 1.06 4.42 15.90
N ALA A 40 1.55 3.19 15.71
CA ALA A 40 1.97 2.71 14.39
C ALA A 40 0.79 2.55 13.43
N ALA A 41 -0.35 2.08 13.93
CA ALA A 41 -1.58 1.97 13.15
C ALA A 41 -2.12 3.35 12.74
N ASP A 42 -2.09 4.33 13.63
CA ASP A 42 -2.52 5.70 13.32
C ASP A 42 -1.61 6.38 12.29
N VAL A 43 -0.29 6.20 12.38
CA VAL A 43 0.66 6.66 11.35
C VAL A 43 0.34 6.02 10.00
N TYR A 44 0.11 4.71 9.97
CA TYR A 44 -0.23 3.99 8.73
C TYR A 44 -1.51 4.54 8.08
N LEU A 45 -2.60 4.64 8.84
CA LEU A 45 -3.88 5.16 8.32
C LEU A 45 -3.79 6.62 7.90
N THR A 46 -3.09 7.46 8.70
CA THR A 46 -2.90 8.88 8.37
C THR A 46 -2.09 9.06 7.09
N ALA A 47 -1.00 8.31 6.92
CA ALA A 47 -0.17 8.39 5.73
C ALA A 47 -0.93 7.95 4.47
N ASN A 48 -1.73 6.87 4.56
CA ASN A 48 -2.59 6.44 3.44
C ASN A 48 -3.58 7.56 3.07
N GLY A 49 -4.35 8.09 4.01
CA GLY A 49 -5.34 9.13 3.71
C GLY A 49 -4.71 10.37 3.08
N ILE A 50 -3.56 10.84 3.58
CA ILE A 50 -2.87 12.01 3.01
C ILE A 50 -2.44 11.76 1.57
N ILE A 51 -1.89 10.58 1.25
CA ILE A 51 -1.38 10.30 -0.10
C ILE A 51 -2.51 10.00 -1.08
N GLU A 52 -3.59 9.38 -0.64
CA GLU A 52 -4.79 9.13 -1.45
C GLU A 52 -5.44 10.45 -1.91
N GLU A 53 -5.53 11.45 -1.04
CA GLU A 53 -6.17 12.72 -1.34
C GLU A 53 -5.25 13.72 -2.07
N GLY A 54 -3.96 13.72 -1.74
CA GLY A 54 -3.01 14.75 -2.16
C GLY A 54 -1.93 14.31 -3.13
N GLY A 55 -1.93 13.06 -3.56
CA GLY A 55 -0.95 12.51 -4.48
C GLY A 55 -1.06 13.05 -5.91
N VAL A 56 0.01 12.86 -6.70
CA VAL A 56 0.02 13.24 -8.13
C VAL A 56 -0.39 12.08 -9.04
N LEU A 57 -0.41 10.85 -8.51
CA LEU A 57 -0.88 9.66 -9.20
C LEU A 57 -2.40 9.51 -9.02
N SER A 58 -3.09 9.06 -10.06
CA SER A 58 -4.51 8.70 -9.94
C SER A 58 -4.70 7.50 -9.01
N ALA A 59 -5.92 7.31 -8.49
CA ALA A 59 -6.24 6.16 -7.62
C ALA A 59 -5.86 4.82 -8.25
N ALA A 60 -6.13 4.61 -9.53
CA ALA A 60 -5.73 3.40 -10.26
C ALA A 60 -4.19 3.25 -10.36
N GLU A 61 -3.47 4.34 -10.56
CA GLU A 61 -2.01 4.34 -10.59
C GLU A 61 -1.41 4.06 -9.20
N GLN A 62 -1.98 4.64 -8.13
CA GLN A 62 -1.58 4.34 -6.76
C GLN A 62 -1.80 2.85 -6.43
N GLN A 63 -2.96 2.29 -6.77
CA GLN A 63 -3.23 0.86 -6.56
C GLN A 63 -2.29 -0.04 -7.40
N THR A 64 -1.90 0.40 -8.60
CA THR A 64 -0.88 -0.31 -9.39
C THR A 64 0.47 -0.37 -8.67
N VAL A 65 0.94 0.74 -8.09
CA VAL A 65 2.17 0.79 -7.29
C VAL A 65 2.06 -0.09 -6.05
N ILE A 66 0.94 -0.02 -5.35
CA ILE A 66 0.65 -0.79 -4.14
C ILE A 66 0.66 -2.30 -4.43
N LEU A 67 -0.04 -2.74 -5.48
CA LEU A 67 -0.05 -4.15 -5.90
C LEU A 67 1.34 -4.61 -6.33
N ALA A 68 2.06 -3.79 -7.10
CA ALA A 68 3.42 -4.11 -7.53
C ALA A 68 4.40 -4.24 -6.34
N ALA A 69 4.26 -3.41 -5.30
CA ALA A 69 5.06 -3.50 -4.09
C ALA A 69 4.68 -4.71 -3.23
N SER A 70 3.38 -4.98 -3.08
CA SER A 70 2.87 -6.10 -2.28
C SER A 70 3.22 -7.46 -2.90
N SER A 71 3.10 -7.57 -4.23
CA SER A 71 3.52 -8.75 -4.98
C SER A 71 5.05 -8.94 -4.94
N TYR A 72 5.84 -7.86 -5.05
CA TYR A 72 7.31 -7.92 -4.93
C TYR A 72 7.76 -8.41 -3.54
N ASN A 73 7.02 -8.07 -2.50
CA ASN A 73 7.29 -8.46 -1.13
C ASN A 73 6.59 -9.79 -0.72
N ASP A 74 5.93 -10.49 -1.64
CA ASP A 74 5.19 -11.74 -1.39
C ASP A 74 4.12 -11.62 -0.28
N CYS A 75 3.48 -10.45 -0.13
CA CYS A 75 2.45 -10.24 0.88
C CYS A 75 1.07 -10.69 0.38
N HIS A 76 0.68 -11.92 0.70
CA HIS A 76 -0.58 -12.50 0.25
C HIS A 76 -1.82 -11.73 0.73
N TYR A 77 -1.85 -11.32 2.01
CA TYR A 77 -2.93 -10.49 2.54
C TYR A 77 -3.09 -9.18 1.73
N CYS A 78 -1.97 -8.48 1.50
CA CYS A 78 -2.01 -7.18 0.85
C CYS A 78 -2.40 -7.27 -0.63
N THR A 79 -1.96 -8.31 -1.35
CA THR A 79 -2.38 -8.52 -2.74
C THR A 79 -3.88 -8.78 -2.84
N LYS A 80 -4.48 -9.53 -1.91
CA LYS A 80 -5.93 -9.76 -1.86
C LYS A 80 -6.71 -8.48 -1.54
N ALA A 81 -6.34 -7.77 -0.49
CA ALA A 81 -6.99 -6.51 -0.10
C ALA A 81 -6.94 -5.46 -1.22
N HIS A 82 -5.77 -5.28 -1.84
CA HIS A 82 -5.58 -4.29 -2.89
C HIS A 82 -6.07 -4.76 -4.28
N ALA A 83 -6.36 -6.04 -4.49
CA ALA A 83 -7.09 -6.51 -5.66
C ALA A 83 -8.50 -5.91 -5.70
N VAL A 84 -9.20 -5.93 -4.56
CA VAL A 84 -10.53 -5.32 -4.42
C VAL A 84 -10.44 -3.80 -4.59
N ALA A 85 -9.53 -3.15 -3.87
CA ALA A 85 -9.34 -1.69 -3.96
C ALA A 85 -8.93 -1.24 -5.37
N GLY A 86 -8.11 -2.01 -6.07
CA GLY A 86 -7.69 -1.74 -7.44
C GLY A 86 -8.85 -1.77 -8.42
N GLN A 87 -9.73 -2.76 -8.32
CA GLN A 87 -10.94 -2.82 -9.14
C GLN A 87 -11.89 -1.64 -8.85
N GLN A 88 -12.06 -1.27 -7.59
CA GLN A 88 -12.84 -0.09 -7.19
C GLN A 88 -12.22 1.21 -7.72
N ALA A 89 -10.89 1.29 -7.82
CA ALA A 89 -10.16 2.41 -8.43
C ALA A 89 -10.18 2.42 -9.96
N GLY A 90 -10.78 1.41 -10.61
CA GLY A 90 -10.96 1.32 -12.06
C GLY A 90 -9.95 0.47 -12.80
N LEU A 91 -9.12 -0.32 -12.11
CA LEU A 91 -8.32 -1.35 -12.77
C LEU A 91 -9.24 -2.50 -13.23
N ASP A 92 -9.04 -2.99 -14.45
CA ASP A 92 -9.72 -4.19 -14.92
C ASP A 92 -9.18 -5.46 -14.24
N ALA A 93 -9.99 -6.53 -14.27
CA ALA A 93 -9.66 -7.78 -13.57
C ALA A 93 -8.35 -8.43 -14.11
N GLU A 94 -8.11 -8.35 -15.43
CA GLU A 94 -6.90 -8.90 -16.07
C GLU A 94 -5.64 -8.16 -15.57
N THR A 95 -5.73 -6.82 -15.48
CA THR A 95 -4.64 -6.00 -14.91
C THR A 95 -4.35 -6.37 -13.47
N VAL A 96 -5.39 -6.50 -12.63
CA VAL A 96 -5.25 -6.88 -11.22
C VAL A 96 -4.62 -8.26 -11.06
N GLU A 97 -5.10 -9.26 -11.80
CA GLU A 97 -4.54 -10.62 -11.80
C GLU A 97 -3.07 -10.61 -12.21
N THR A 98 -2.75 -9.91 -13.32
CA THR A 98 -1.37 -9.75 -13.78
C THR A 98 -0.45 -9.14 -12.71
N LEU A 99 -0.91 -8.12 -11.99
CA LEU A 99 -0.14 -7.48 -10.92
C LEU A 99 0.05 -8.40 -9.71
N ASN A 100 -0.97 -9.16 -9.33
CA ASN A 100 -0.91 -10.14 -8.24
C ASN A 100 0.09 -11.26 -8.52
N GLU A 101 0.17 -11.72 -9.77
CA GLU A 101 1.12 -12.73 -10.22
C GLU A 101 2.55 -12.18 -10.43
N GLY A 102 2.76 -10.89 -10.16
CA GLY A 102 4.05 -10.27 -10.40
C GLY A 102 4.34 -10.02 -11.88
N GLY A 103 3.31 -10.00 -12.75
CA GLY A 103 3.44 -9.69 -14.16
C GLY A 103 3.61 -8.20 -14.47
N LEU A 104 3.56 -7.87 -15.77
CA LEU A 104 3.55 -6.49 -16.27
C LEU A 104 2.23 -6.27 -17.03
N PRO A 105 1.41 -5.26 -16.67
CA PRO A 105 0.16 -4.98 -17.34
C PRO A 105 0.39 -4.55 -18.80
N SER A 106 -0.65 -4.68 -19.63
CA SER A 106 -0.61 -4.29 -21.04
C SER A 106 -0.55 -2.77 -21.25
N ASN A 107 -1.19 -2.01 -20.37
CA ASN A 107 -1.17 -0.55 -20.37
C ASN A 107 0.24 -0.02 -20.12
N ASP A 108 0.78 0.79 -21.03
CA ASP A 108 2.18 1.24 -20.97
C ASP A 108 2.45 2.17 -19.78
N ARG A 109 1.49 2.98 -19.36
CA ARG A 109 1.63 3.84 -18.19
C ARG A 109 1.70 3.03 -16.91
N LEU A 110 0.80 2.06 -16.71
CA LEU A 110 0.82 1.17 -15.55
C LEU A 110 2.07 0.28 -15.54
N LYS A 111 2.50 -0.20 -16.70
CA LYS A 111 3.75 -0.95 -16.88
C LYS A 111 4.96 -0.13 -16.41
N SER A 112 5.01 1.16 -16.74
CA SER A 112 6.08 2.06 -16.32
C SER A 112 6.11 2.23 -14.80
N LEU A 113 4.95 2.38 -14.15
CA LEU A 113 4.81 2.43 -12.69
C LEU A 113 5.31 1.14 -12.02
N VAL A 114 4.93 -0.04 -12.54
CA VAL A 114 5.42 -1.32 -12.02
C VAL A 114 6.93 -1.45 -12.13
N ARG A 115 7.51 -1.05 -13.29
CA ARG A 115 8.97 -1.07 -13.50
C ARG A 115 9.69 -0.13 -12.53
N ALA A 116 9.18 1.09 -12.34
CA ALA A 116 9.74 2.05 -11.41
C ALA A 116 9.68 1.53 -9.96
N THR A 117 8.51 1.03 -9.53
CA THR A 117 8.31 0.45 -8.21
C THR A 117 9.31 -0.67 -7.92
N ARG A 118 9.43 -1.64 -8.82
CA ARG A 118 10.36 -2.77 -8.65
C ARG A 118 11.82 -2.35 -8.74
N ARG A 119 12.14 -1.37 -9.58
CA ARG A 119 13.50 -0.83 -9.67
C ARG A 119 13.91 -0.13 -8.38
N ILE A 120 13.02 0.69 -7.79
CA ILE A 120 13.22 1.38 -6.52
C ILE A 120 13.39 0.36 -5.38
N LEU A 121 12.52 -0.64 -5.28
CA LEU A 121 12.62 -1.71 -4.28
C LEU A 121 13.94 -2.48 -4.42
N GLY A 122 14.26 -2.99 -5.59
CA GLY A 122 15.45 -3.80 -5.84
C GLY A 122 16.76 -3.03 -5.62
N LYS A 123 16.77 -1.75 -5.95
CA LYS A 123 17.94 -0.87 -5.74
C LYS A 123 17.91 -0.12 -4.41
N ARG A 124 16.88 -0.28 -3.59
CA ARG A 124 16.69 0.44 -2.32
C ARG A 124 16.80 1.96 -2.48
N GLY A 125 16.23 2.49 -3.57
CA GLY A 125 16.29 3.91 -3.91
C GLY A 125 17.60 4.40 -4.55
N TRP A 126 18.62 3.56 -4.69
CA TRP A 126 19.87 3.92 -5.38
C TRP A 126 19.69 3.89 -6.90
N LEU A 127 18.95 4.85 -7.43
CA LEU A 127 18.81 5.03 -8.86
C LEU A 127 20.05 5.72 -9.45
N SER A 128 20.45 5.29 -10.65
CA SER A 128 21.46 5.98 -11.44
C SER A 128 20.83 7.12 -12.25
N ASP A 129 21.64 8.04 -12.75
CA ASP A 129 21.20 9.11 -13.66
C ASP A 129 20.45 8.53 -14.89
N ALA A 130 20.88 7.35 -15.36
CA ALA A 130 20.23 6.65 -16.47
C ALA A 130 18.84 6.10 -16.10
N ASP A 131 18.66 5.60 -14.86
CA ASP A 131 17.35 5.18 -14.38
C ASP A 131 16.39 6.37 -14.25
N GLU A 132 16.88 7.49 -13.71
CA GLU A 132 16.07 8.71 -13.57
C GLU A 132 15.68 9.26 -14.95
N ALA A 133 16.59 9.29 -15.91
CA ALA A 133 16.31 9.73 -17.27
C ALA A 133 15.29 8.81 -17.97
N GLU A 134 15.43 7.48 -17.83
CA GLU A 134 14.46 6.51 -18.38
C GLU A 134 13.05 6.78 -17.81
N PHE A 135 12.93 7.02 -16.50
CA PHE A 135 11.63 7.26 -15.88
C PHE A 135 11.04 8.62 -16.25
N ASP A 136 11.88 9.65 -16.42
CA ASP A 136 11.42 10.96 -16.88
C ASP A 136 10.88 10.89 -18.31
N ASP A 137 11.56 10.17 -19.21
CA ASP A 137 11.09 9.90 -20.58
C ASP A 137 9.76 9.13 -20.62
N LEU A 138 9.48 8.32 -19.58
CA LEU A 138 8.20 7.62 -19.40
C LEU A 138 7.13 8.46 -18.67
N GLY A 139 7.40 9.75 -18.42
CA GLY A 139 6.51 10.66 -17.72
C GLY A 139 6.42 10.39 -16.21
N LEU A 140 7.44 9.75 -15.64
CA LEU A 140 7.57 9.50 -14.20
C LEU A 140 8.65 10.42 -13.62
N GLY A 141 8.46 11.73 -13.72
CA GLY A 141 9.35 12.71 -13.12
C GLY A 141 9.40 12.61 -11.59
N ARG A 142 10.28 13.37 -10.95
CA ARG A 142 10.53 13.30 -9.49
C ARG A 142 9.28 13.34 -8.60
N PRO A 143 8.22 14.14 -8.88
CA PRO A 143 7.01 14.10 -8.06
C PRO A 143 6.38 12.71 -8.01
N ALA A 144 6.25 12.03 -9.16
CA ALA A 144 5.72 10.67 -9.24
C ALA A 144 6.64 9.65 -8.57
N LEU A 145 7.96 9.77 -8.76
CA LEU A 145 8.94 8.88 -8.10
C LEU A 145 8.89 9.01 -6.57
N TYR A 146 8.73 10.22 -6.04
CA TYR A 146 8.62 10.43 -4.59
C TYR A 146 7.31 9.89 -4.02
N GLU A 147 6.21 9.98 -4.77
CA GLU A 147 4.95 9.33 -4.37
C GLU A 147 5.08 7.81 -4.40
N ILE A 148 5.69 7.22 -5.43
CA ILE A 148 5.99 5.78 -5.49
C ILE A 148 6.81 5.35 -4.26
N ILE A 149 7.85 6.11 -3.88
CA ILE A 149 8.66 5.83 -2.69
C ILE A 149 7.81 5.89 -1.41
N THR A 150 6.92 6.88 -1.30
CA THR A 150 6.01 7.02 -0.16
C THR A 150 5.08 5.81 -0.05
N LEU A 151 4.45 5.41 -1.16
CA LEU A 151 3.59 4.22 -1.22
C LEU A 151 4.35 2.94 -0.87
N ILE A 152 5.59 2.77 -1.37
CA ILE A 152 6.48 1.66 -0.99
C ILE A 152 6.73 1.66 0.52
N GLY A 153 7.01 2.81 1.13
CA GLY A 153 7.23 2.94 2.58
C GLY A 153 6.01 2.50 3.38
N ILE A 154 4.84 3.00 3.01
CA ILE A 154 3.55 2.62 3.62
C ILE A 154 3.32 1.11 3.46
N LYS A 155 3.55 0.57 2.25
CA LYS A 155 3.35 -0.87 2.01
C LYS A 155 4.37 -1.74 2.73
N THR A 156 5.59 -1.25 2.94
CA THR A 156 6.57 -1.97 3.76
C THR A 156 6.06 -2.20 5.18
N ILE A 157 5.39 -1.20 5.78
CA ILE A 157 4.76 -1.36 7.10
C ILE A 157 3.74 -2.51 7.06
N SER A 158 2.74 -2.43 6.17
CA SER A 158 1.67 -3.43 6.13
C SER A 158 2.16 -4.81 5.70
N ASN A 159 3.03 -4.89 4.69
CA ASN A 159 3.55 -6.17 4.23
C ASN A 159 4.32 -6.90 5.34
N TYR A 160 5.20 -6.20 6.05
CA TYR A 160 6.04 -6.83 7.07
C TYR A 160 5.28 -7.17 8.35
N VAL A 161 4.30 -6.33 8.74
CA VAL A 161 3.40 -6.68 9.86
C VAL A 161 2.60 -7.93 9.52
N ASN A 162 2.01 -8.01 8.31
CA ASN A 162 1.24 -9.18 7.90
C ASN A 162 2.10 -10.46 7.81
N HIS A 163 3.39 -10.35 7.47
CA HIS A 163 4.31 -11.49 7.49
C HIS A 163 4.62 -11.97 8.91
N ILE A 164 4.72 -11.06 9.87
CA ILE A 164 5.00 -11.40 11.28
C ILE A 164 3.76 -11.97 11.95
N ALA A 165 2.59 -11.38 11.68
CA ALA A 165 1.33 -11.72 12.32
C ALA A 165 0.61 -12.91 11.67
N ASP A 166 1.02 -13.33 10.46
CA ASP A 166 0.31 -14.32 9.64
C ASP A 166 -1.19 -13.97 9.53
N THR A 167 -1.47 -12.72 9.18
CA THR A 167 -2.80 -12.12 9.26
C THR A 167 -3.80 -12.88 8.37
N GLU A 168 -4.90 -13.32 8.95
CA GLU A 168 -6.01 -13.95 8.22
C GLU A 168 -6.67 -12.95 7.26
N ILE A 169 -7.00 -13.42 6.04
CA ILE A 169 -7.65 -12.58 5.03
C ILE A 169 -9.09 -12.32 5.45
N ASP A 170 -9.48 -11.04 5.47
CA ASP A 170 -10.86 -10.63 5.76
C ASP A 170 -11.84 -11.17 4.71
N GLU A 171 -13.07 -11.47 5.15
CA GLU A 171 -14.14 -12.00 4.28
C GLU A 171 -14.34 -11.13 3.01
N PRO A 172 -14.37 -9.78 3.06
CA PRO A 172 -14.50 -8.95 1.87
C PRO A 172 -13.37 -9.08 0.84
N PHE A 173 -12.23 -9.66 1.21
CA PHE A 173 -11.05 -9.83 0.35
C PHE A 173 -10.89 -11.27 -0.18
N GLN A 174 -11.80 -12.18 0.15
CA GLN A 174 -11.76 -13.59 -0.25
C GLN A 174 -12.37 -13.86 -1.64
N THR A 175 -12.52 -12.84 -2.47
CA THR A 175 -13.11 -12.92 -3.82
C THR A 175 -12.13 -13.45 -4.87
#